data_354f611851d61015d126e8e9c5176b0c
#
_entry.id   354f611851d61015d126e8e9c5176b0c
#
_cell.length_a   1.000
_cell.length_b   1.000
_cell.length_c   1.000
_cell.angle_alpha   90.00
_cell.angle_beta   90.00
_cell.angle_gamma   90.00
#
_symmetry.space_group_name_H-M   'P 1'
#
loop_
_entity.id
_entity.type
_entity.pdbx_description
1 polymer ?
#
loop_
_entity_poly.entity_id
_entity_poly.type
_entity_poly.pdbx_seq_one_letter_code
_entity_poly.pdbx_strand_id
1 'polypeptide(L)'
;MKKILLILVCAVFSVKGFAGDGDHYFTWNAGFLFPNTLNATLGYERELEYGNAVELFGEIGNRWRRDPVCGKVCKDVFWKGYYWDGGLLYKQRLVHYKNGLLRFRLGPQFGADKGEYFFGIEGGFEYDYIFPSGIQFSLIQKNNVNFLHGDTFRNGLLVGIKIPF
;
A
#
# COMPACT_ATOMS: atom_id res chain seq x y z
N MET A 1 -19.72 8.33 -11.83
CA MET A 1 -19.05 7.51 -10.82
C MET A 1 -19.20 6.00 -11.06
N LYS A 2 -20.41 5.43 -11.26
CA LYS A 2 -20.61 3.97 -11.50
C LYS A 2 -19.85 3.43 -12.72
N LYS A 3 -19.70 4.21 -13.81
CA LYS A 3 -18.98 3.80 -15.03
C LYS A 3 -17.45 3.71 -14.82
N ILE A 4 -16.87 4.56 -13.98
CA ILE A 4 -15.44 4.56 -13.66
C ILE A 4 -15.09 3.33 -12.81
N LEU A 5 -15.95 3.00 -11.82
CA LEU A 5 -15.81 1.80 -11.01
C LEU A 5 -15.86 0.53 -11.86
N LEU A 6 -16.77 0.48 -12.85
CA LEU A 6 -16.90 -0.66 -13.77
C LEU A 6 -15.63 -0.82 -14.64
N ILE A 7 -15.09 0.29 -15.14
CA ILE A 7 -13.84 0.28 -15.94
C ILE A 7 -12.66 -0.19 -15.07
N LEU A 8 -12.57 0.25 -13.82
CA LEU A 8 -11.53 -0.17 -12.88
C LEU A 8 -11.64 -1.67 -12.56
N VAL A 9 -12.85 -2.16 -12.33
CA VAL A 9 -13.13 -3.59 -12.11
C VAL A 9 -12.79 -4.40 -13.37
N CYS A 10 -13.21 -3.94 -14.55
CA CYS A 10 -12.86 -4.61 -15.81
C CYS A 10 -11.35 -4.60 -16.08
N ALA A 11 -10.64 -3.52 -15.76
CA ALA A 11 -9.19 -3.44 -15.88
C ALA A 11 -8.49 -4.47 -14.98
N VAL A 12 -8.93 -4.62 -13.73
CA VAL A 12 -8.41 -5.63 -12.79
C VAL A 12 -8.65 -7.05 -13.30
N PHE A 13 -9.81 -7.32 -13.91
CA PHE A 13 -10.09 -8.65 -14.50
C PHE A 13 -9.41 -8.89 -15.85
N SER A 14 -9.08 -7.83 -16.61
CA SER A 14 -8.36 -7.94 -17.88
C SER A 14 -6.87 -8.32 -17.72
N VAL A 15 -6.31 -8.15 -16.52
CA VAL A 15 -4.93 -8.53 -16.20
C VAL A 15 -4.71 -10.06 -16.28
N LYS A 16 -5.77 -10.88 -16.26
CA LYS A 16 -5.68 -12.32 -16.54
C LYS A 16 -5.10 -12.69 -17.92
N GLY A 17 -5.01 -11.73 -18.84
CA GLY A 17 -4.48 -11.96 -20.20
C GLY A 17 -2.95 -11.92 -20.34
N PHE A 18 -2.21 -11.52 -19.31
CA PHE A 18 -0.75 -11.63 -19.29
C PHE A 18 -0.34 -12.92 -18.58
N ALA A 19 -0.59 -14.04 -19.23
CA ALA A 19 -0.24 -15.37 -18.73
C ALA A 19 1.29 -15.56 -18.77
N GLY A 20 1.91 -15.41 -17.64
CA GLY A 20 3.20 -15.99 -17.27
C GLY A 20 2.99 -16.69 -15.94
N ASP A 21 3.73 -17.76 -15.70
CA ASP A 21 3.66 -18.64 -14.52
C ASP A 21 4.07 -17.96 -13.20
N GLY A 22 3.50 -16.81 -12.89
CA GLY A 22 3.75 -16.11 -11.64
C GLY A 22 2.64 -16.34 -10.62
N ASP A 23 3.00 -16.53 -9.35
CA ASP A 23 2.05 -16.64 -8.26
C ASP A 23 1.30 -15.32 -8.05
N HIS A 24 0.03 -15.43 -7.74
CA HIS A 24 -0.85 -14.30 -7.50
C HIS A 24 -1.17 -14.22 -6.01
N TYR A 25 -1.11 -13.03 -5.45
CA TYR A 25 -1.38 -12.81 -4.04
C TYR A 25 -2.38 -11.68 -3.84
N PHE A 26 -3.30 -11.90 -2.92
CA PHE A 26 -4.06 -10.83 -2.31
C PHE A 26 -3.30 -10.32 -1.09
N THR A 27 -3.01 -9.02 -1.04
CA THR A 27 -2.23 -8.39 0.02
C THR A 27 -3.11 -7.57 0.95
N TRP A 28 -2.88 -7.68 2.25
CA TRP A 28 -3.53 -6.87 3.27
C TRP A 28 -2.50 -6.41 4.28
N ASN A 29 -2.32 -5.10 4.39
CA ASN A 29 -1.34 -4.52 5.28
C ASN A 29 -1.98 -3.44 6.15
N ALA A 30 -1.49 -3.27 7.38
CA ALA A 30 -1.87 -2.19 8.26
C ALA A 30 -0.68 -1.74 9.11
N GLY A 31 -0.68 -0.48 9.51
CA GLY A 31 0.40 0.06 10.32
C GLY A 31 0.30 1.54 10.59
N PHE A 32 1.42 2.12 10.94
CA PHE A 32 1.51 3.52 11.32
C PHE A 32 2.50 4.27 10.44
N LEU A 33 2.05 5.44 9.95
CA LEU A 33 2.89 6.40 9.26
C LEU A 33 3.08 7.64 10.14
N PHE A 34 4.26 8.22 10.10
CA PHE A 34 4.54 9.51 10.73
C PHE A 34 4.15 10.66 9.80
N PRO A 35 3.59 11.76 10.36
CA PRO A 35 3.15 11.91 11.74
C PRO A 35 1.72 11.37 11.95
N ASN A 36 1.50 10.65 13.05
CA ASN A 36 0.17 10.32 13.61
C ASN A 36 -0.87 9.78 12.63
N THR A 37 -0.50 8.84 11.76
CA THR A 37 -1.41 8.30 10.75
C THR A 37 -1.53 6.79 10.91
N LEU A 38 -2.74 6.30 11.10
CA LEU A 38 -3.08 4.89 10.93
C LEU A 38 -3.32 4.63 9.44
N ASN A 39 -2.78 3.56 8.94
CA ASN A 39 -2.82 3.23 7.52
C ASN A 39 -3.26 1.78 7.33
N ALA A 40 -4.09 1.54 6.32
CA ALA A 40 -4.47 0.21 5.89
C ALA A 40 -4.44 0.15 4.35
N THR A 41 -3.83 -0.89 3.83
CA THR A 41 -3.63 -1.11 2.39
C THR A 41 -4.20 -2.46 2.00
N LEU A 42 -4.91 -2.48 0.88
CA LEU A 42 -5.34 -3.69 0.19
C LEU A 42 -4.70 -3.70 -1.18
N GLY A 43 -4.21 -4.86 -1.63
CA GLY A 43 -3.55 -4.94 -2.92
C GLY A 43 -3.72 -6.29 -3.59
N TYR A 44 -3.42 -6.27 -4.87
CA TYR A 44 -3.23 -7.44 -5.70
C TYR A 44 -1.78 -7.44 -6.20
N GLU A 45 -1.04 -8.47 -5.82
CA GLU A 45 0.35 -8.66 -6.22
C GLU A 45 0.46 -9.82 -7.19
N ARG A 46 1.23 -9.63 -8.24
CA ARG A 46 1.65 -10.68 -9.16
C ARG A 46 3.16 -10.83 -9.07
N GLU A 47 3.61 -12.01 -8.74
CA GLU A 47 5.02 -12.36 -8.78
C GLU A 47 5.47 -12.52 -10.24
N LEU A 48 6.63 -11.98 -10.55
CA LEU A 48 7.29 -12.04 -11.85
C LEU A 48 8.50 -12.97 -11.75
N GLU A 49 9.16 -13.18 -12.87
CA GLU A 49 10.41 -13.94 -12.89
C GLU A 49 11.43 -13.40 -11.89
N TYR A 50 12.23 -14.29 -11.36
CA TYR A 50 13.31 -14.03 -10.39
C TYR A 50 12.83 -13.48 -9.02
N GLY A 51 11.54 -13.65 -8.69
CA GLY A 51 10.96 -13.18 -7.42
C GLY A 51 10.74 -11.66 -7.34
N ASN A 52 10.81 -10.95 -8.47
CA ASN A 52 10.28 -9.61 -8.59
C ASN A 52 8.76 -9.65 -8.54
N ALA A 53 8.11 -8.53 -8.31
CA ALA A 53 6.64 -8.48 -8.33
C ALA A 53 6.11 -7.13 -8.79
N VAL A 54 4.86 -7.11 -9.19
CA VAL A 54 4.08 -5.89 -9.42
C VAL A 54 2.85 -5.94 -8.53
N GLU A 55 2.58 -4.87 -7.82
CA GLU A 55 1.41 -4.74 -6.95
C GLU A 55 0.54 -3.56 -7.38
N LEU A 56 -0.74 -3.82 -7.57
CA LEU A 56 -1.78 -2.79 -7.64
C LEU A 56 -2.39 -2.67 -6.25
N PHE A 57 -2.37 -1.49 -5.66
CA PHE A 57 -2.88 -1.28 -4.30
C PHE A 57 -3.87 -0.13 -4.20
N GLY A 58 -4.71 -0.21 -3.19
CA GLY A 58 -5.55 0.87 -2.69
C GLY A 58 -5.33 1.03 -1.19
N GLU A 59 -5.28 2.24 -0.73
CA GLU A 59 -4.95 2.60 0.64
C GLU A 59 -5.97 3.56 1.23
N ILE A 60 -6.23 3.37 2.49
CA ILE A 60 -6.94 4.33 3.32
C ILE A 60 -6.11 4.63 4.56
N GLY A 61 -6.05 5.91 4.91
CA GLY A 61 -5.37 6.34 6.11
C GLY A 61 -6.20 7.34 6.90
N ASN A 62 -5.97 7.35 8.19
CA ASN A 62 -6.59 8.30 9.09
C ASN A 62 -5.50 8.98 9.92
N ARG A 63 -5.43 10.33 9.78
CA ARG A 63 -4.51 11.18 10.51
C ARG A 63 -5.23 11.82 11.68
N TRP A 64 -4.81 11.50 12.88
CA TRP A 64 -5.34 12.18 14.07
C TRP A 64 -4.45 13.35 14.47
N ARG A 65 -5.09 14.48 14.75
CA ARG A 65 -4.46 15.64 15.37
C ARG A 65 -4.99 15.77 16.80
N ARG A 66 -4.16 16.29 17.69
CA ARG A 66 -4.64 16.75 18.99
C ARG A 66 -5.41 18.04 18.77
N ASP A 67 -6.57 18.15 19.38
CA ASP A 67 -7.31 19.40 19.42
C ASP A 67 -6.46 20.44 20.17
N PRO A 68 -6.20 21.62 19.57
CA PRO A 68 -5.38 22.65 20.20
C PRO A 68 -5.99 23.21 21.49
N VAL A 69 -7.31 23.06 21.70
CA VAL A 69 -8.01 23.57 22.88
C VAL A 69 -7.98 22.57 24.02
N CYS A 70 -8.27 21.31 23.79
CA CYS A 70 -8.35 20.30 24.83
C CYS A 70 -7.11 19.40 24.94
N GLY A 71 -6.16 19.49 24.01
CA GLY A 71 -4.94 18.69 23.98
C GLY A 71 -5.15 17.18 23.75
N LYS A 72 -6.40 16.75 23.56
CA LYS A 72 -6.80 15.34 23.37
C LYS A 72 -7.23 15.07 21.94
N VAL A 73 -7.22 13.79 21.54
CA VAL A 73 -7.79 13.35 20.27
C VAL A 73 -9.29 13.24 20.44
N CYS A 74 -10.02 14.21 19.91
CA CYS A 74 -11.49 14.21 19.95
C CYS A 74 -12.07 13.43 18.77
N LYS A 75 -13.24 12.81 18.96
CA LYS A 75 -13.91 11.98 17.95
C LYS A 75 -14.11 12.70 16.61
N ASP A 76 -14.47 13.98 16.65
CA ASP A 76 -14.71 14.79 15.46
C ASP A 76 -13.42 15.05 14.65
N VAL A 77 -12.28 15.16 15.32
CA VAL A 77 -10.97 15.34 14.68
C VAL A 77 -10.50 14.04 14.05
N PHE A 78 -10.81 12.90 14.67
CA PHE A 78 -10.47 11.58 14.13
C PHE A 78 -11.16 11.33 12.78
N TRP A 79 -12.47 11.58 12.66
CA TRP A 79 -13.23 11.33 11.44
C TRP A 79 -12.97 12.34 10.31
N LYS A 80 -12.35 13.48 10.60
CA LYS A 80 -12.00 14.50 9.59
C LYS A 80 -10.60 14.32 8.98
N GLY A 81 -9.81 13.40 9.48
CA GLY A 81 -8.40 13.21 9.10
C GLY A 81 -8.15 12.10 8.09
N TYR A 82 -9.18 11.61 7.39
CA TYR A 82 -9.01 10.51 6.43
C TYR A 82 -8.45 11.00 5.09
N TYR A 83 -7.67 10.13 4.48
CA TYR A 83 -7.25 10.23 3.09
C TYR A 83 -7.39 8.84 2.44
N TRP A 84 -7.39 8.83 1.13
CA TRP A 84 -7.30 7.60 0.35
C TRP A 84 -6.33 7.81 -0.80
N ASP A 85 -5.66 6.76 -1.18
CA ASP A 85 -4.84 6.72 -2.38
C ASP A 85 -4.79 5.32 -2.98
N GLY A 86 -4.16 5.23 -4.12
CA GLY A 86 -3.92 3.98 -4.80
C GLY A 86 -2.81 4.15 -5.82
N GLY A 87 -2.20 3.06 -6.21
CA GLY A 87 -1.06 3.11 -7.09
C GLY A 87 -0.61 1.76 -7.60
N LEU A 88 0.48 1.80 -8.32
CA LEU A 88 1.16 0.64 -8.86
C LEU A 88 2.59 0.61 -8.34
N LEU A 89 2.99 -0.50 -7.76
CA LEU A 89 4.35 -0.70 -7.24
C LEU A 89 5.08 -1.77 -8.05
N TYR A 90 6.29 -1.48 -8.41
CA TYR A 90 7.26 -2.48 -8.80
C TYR A 90 8.09 -2.87 -7.59
N LYS A 91 8.26 -4.17 -7.37
CA LYS A 91 9.01 -4.75 -6.27
C LYS A 91 10.19 -5.54 -6.82
N GLN A 92 11.39 -5.06 -6.55
CA GLN A 92 12.61 -5.72 -6.97
C GLN A 92 13.15 -6.60 -5.84
N ARG A 93 13.37 -7.86 -6.12
CA ARG A 93 14.03 -8.78 -5.19
C ARG A 93 15.48 -8.34 -4.96
N LEU A 94 15.85 -8.15 -3.69
CA LEU A 94 17.19 -7.87 -3.26
C LEU A 94 17.89 -9.14 -2.73
N VAL A 95 17.21 -9.83 -1.82
CA VAL A 95 17.76 -11.02 -1.17
C VAL A 95 16.64 -12.06 -1.00
N HIS A 96 16.98 -13.32 -1.27
CA HIS A 96 16.13 -14.47 -0.93
C HIS A 96 17.00 -15.48 -0.15
N TYR A 97 16.58 -15.76 1.08
CA TYR A 97 17.27 -16.73 1.92
C TYR A 97 16.26 -17.63 2.64
N LYS A 98 16.28 -18.94 2.31
CA LYS A 98 15.30 -19.92 2.83
C LYS A 98 13.87 -19.42 2.64
N ASN A 99 13.19 -19.13 3.75
CA ASN A 99 11.79 -18.68 3.76
C ASN A 99 11.66 -17.14 3.80
N GLY A 100 12.77 -16.42 3.75
CA GLY A 100 12.79 -14.95 3.82
C GLY A 100 13.08 -14.32 2.47
N LEU A 101 12.31 -13.30 2.10
CA LEU A 101 12.45 -12.57 0.86
C LEU A 101 12.45 -11.07 1.16
N LEU A 102 13.54 -10.39 0.78
CA LEU A 102 13.66 -8.93 0.90
C LEU A 102 13.49 -8.30 -0.48
N ARG A 103 12.57 -7.36 -0.58
CA ARG A 103 12.29 -6.61 -1.81
C ARG A 103 12.45 -5.10 -1.56
N PHE A 104 12.94 -4.39 -2.56
CA PHE A 104 12.79 -2.94 -2.68
C PHE A 104 11.52 -2.66 -3.46
N ARG A 105 10.68 -1.74 -2.99
CA ARG A 105 9.41 -1.36 -3.62
C ARG A 105 9.43 0.09 -4.02
N LEU A 106 8.92 0.40 -5.22
CA LEU A 106 8.86 1.76 -5.75
C LEU A 106 7.73 1.88 -6.77
N GLY A 107 6.99 2.99 -6.72
CA GLY A 107 6.00 3.27 -7.75
C GLY A 107 5.21 4.55 -7.52
N PRO A 108 4.43 4.96 -8.53
CA PRO A 108 3.56 6.11 -8.45
C PRO A 108 2.31 5.82 -7.63
N GLN A 109 1.82 6.84 -6.94
CA GLN A 109 0.54 6.83 -6.24
C GLN A 109 -0.26 8.08 -6.58
N PHE A 110 -1.58 7.98 -6.52
CA PHE A 110 -2.53 9.05 -6.70
C PHE A 110 -3.66 8.92 -5.69
N GLY A 111 -4.09 10.03 -5.10
CA GLY A 111 -5.11 9.99 -4.08
C GLY A 111 -5.73 11.35 -3.78
N ALA A 112 -6.47 11.40 -2.67
CA ALA A 112 -7.02 12.63 -2.15
C ALA A 112 -6.92 12.68 -0.61
N ASP A 113 -6.52 13.84 -0.12
CA ASP A 113 -6.50 14.19 1.31
C ASP A 113 -7.46 15.35 1.52
N LYS A 114 -8.53 15.12 2.31
CA LYS A 114 -9.58 16.12 2.59
C LYS A 114 -10.24 16.76 1.36
N GLY A 115 -10.34 15.99 0.27
CA GLY A 115 -10.96 16.46 -0.98
C GLY A 115 -9.99 17.14 -1.95
N GLU A 116 -8.73 17.32 -1.58
CA GLU A 116 -7.69 17.83 -2.46
C GLU A 116 -6.87 16.66 -3.03
N TYR A 117 -6.75 16.63 -4.35
CA TYR A 117 -6.01 15.57 -5.03
C TYR A 117 -4.51 15.78 -4.91
N PHE A 118 -3.79 14.67 -4.75
CA PHE A 118 -2.35 14.66 -4.79
C PHE A 118 -1.83 13.55 -5.72
N PHE A 119 -0.64 13.74 -6.19
CA PHE A 119 0.17 12.72 -6.86
C PHE A 119 1.44 12.51 -6.02
N GLY A 120 1.94 11.30 -5.98
CA GLY A 120 3.14 11.02 -5.20
C GLY A 120 3.91 9.81 -5.71
N ILE A 121 5.00 9.55 -5.02
CA ILE A 121 5.81 8.35 -5.20
C ILE A 121 5.87 7.64 -3.86
N GLU A 122 5.56 6.35 -3.89
CA GLU A 122 5.78 5.44 -2.78
C GLU A 122 7.07 4.67 -3.01
N GLY A 123 7.89 4.50 -1.96
CA GLY A 123 9.07 3.68 -1.99
C GLY A 123 9.42 3.13 -0.63
N GLY A 124 10.21 2.04 -0.59
CA GLY A 124 10.60 1.43 0.67
C GLY A 124 11.14 0.01 0.54
N PHE A 125 11.14 -0.68 1.66
CA PHE A 125 11.59 -2.06 1.75
C PHE A 125 10.47 -2.94 2.30
N GLU A 126 10.40 -4.17 1.79
CA GLU A 126 9.43 -5.17 2.19
C GLU A 126 10.18 -6.46 2.48
N TYR A 127 9.99 -6.99 3.68
CA TYR A 127 10.46 -8.30 4.07
C TYR A 127 9.28 -9.23 4.18
N ASP A 128 9.30 -10.31 3.43
CA ASP A 128 8.29 -11.37 3.44
C ASP A 128 8.86 -12.63 4.06
N TYR A 129 8.12 -13.20 5.01
CA TYR A 129 8.37 -14.54 5.52
C TYR A 129 7.36 -15.50 4.93
N ILE A 130 7.82 -16.50 4.20
CA ILE A 130 7.01 -17.44 3.44
C ILE A 130 6.77 -18.68 4.29
N PHE A 131 5.51 -18.95 4.63
CA PHE A 131 5.11 -20.17 5.33
C PHE A 131 5.01 -21.37 4.36
N PRO A 132 5.09 -22.61 4.86
CA PRO A 132 4.90 -23.80 4.01
C PRO A 132 3.54 -23.88 3.31
N SER A 133 2.54 -23.16 3.80
CA SER A 133 1.21 -23.02 3.21
C SER A 133 1.17 -22.10 1.99
N GLY A 134 2.27 -21.43 1.65
CA GLY A 134 2.32 -20.36 0.62
C GLY A 134 1.87 -18.98 1.11
N ILE A 135 1.23 -18.89 2.27
CA ILE A 135 0.90 -17.60 2.90
C ILE A 135 2.22 -16.89 3.27
N GLN A 136 2.27 -15.57 3.08
CA GLN A 136 3.43 -14.77 3.46
C GLN A 136 3.04 -13.76 4.54
N PHE A 137 3.91 -13.57 5.52
CA PHE A 137 3.83 -12.46 6.48
C PHE A 137 4.78 -11.38 6.01
N SER A 138 4.28 -10.14 5.92
CA SER A 138 5.03 -9.00 5.39
C SER A 138 5.32 -7.97 6.48
N LEU A 139 6.55 -7.47 6.50
CA LEU A 139 6.96 -6.28 7.23
C LEU A 139 7.43 -5.24 6.22
N ILE A 140 6.77 -4.09 6.20
CA ILE A 140 6.97 -3.06 5.18
C ILE A 140 7.46 -1.77 5.84
N GLN A 141 8.62 -1.29 5.43
CA GLN A 141 9.07 0.07 5.67
C GLN A 141 8.64 0.90 4.47
N LYS A 142 7.76 1.88 4.71
CA LYS A 142 7.09 2.68 3.69
C LYS A 142 7.53 4.15 3.78
N ASN A 143 7.79 4.75 2.61
CA ASN A 143 8.03 6.18 2.47
C ASN A 143 7.16 6.71 1.32
N ASN A 144 6.41 7.76 1.58
CA ASN A 144 5.61 8.44 0.57
C ASN A 144 6.09 9.88 0.40
N VAL A 145 6.36 10.28 -0.83
CA VAL A 145 6.64 11.66 -1.20
C VAL A 145 5.47 12.17 -2.03
N ASN A 146 4.70 13.10 -1.49
CA ASN A 146 3.53 13.67 -2.15
C ASN A 146 3.86 15.03 -2.75
N PHE A 147 3.36 15.24 -3.97
CA PHE A 147 3.45 16.50 -4.70
C PHE A 147 2.06 17.13 -4.76
N LEU A 148 1.98 18.43 -4.84
CA LEU A 148 0.79 19.25 -5.01
C LEU A 148 0.04 19.59 -3.72
N HIS A 149 -0.22 18.62 -2.83
CA HIS A 149 -0.96 18.88 -1.59
C HIS A 149 -0.61 17.94 -0.45
N GLY A 150 -0.93 18.36 0.77
CA GLY A 150 -0.81 17.56 1.99
C GLY A 150 0.59 17.54 2.60
N ASP A 151 0.83 16.54 3.44
CA ASP A 151 2.16 16.32 4.00
C ASP A 151 3.08 15.78 2.89
N THR A 152 4.07 16.55 2.54
CA THR A 152 5.03 16.25 1.48
C THR A 152 5.73 14.90 1.70
N PHE A 153 5.96 14.53 2.96
CA PHE A 153 6.65 13.31 3.29
C PHE A 153 5.95 12.55 4.43
N ARG A 154 5.72 11.27 4.21
CA ARG A 154 5.22 10.32 5.22
C ARG A 154 6.12 9.09 5.22
N ASN A 155 6.49 8.62 6.39
CA ASN A 155 7.22 7.37 6.54
C ASN A 155 6.63 6.53 7.66
N GLY A 156 6.83 5.22 7.61
CA GLY A 156 6.35 4.35 8.68
C GLY A 156 6.58 2.88 8.43
N LEU A 157 5.95 2.09 9.29
CA LEU A 157 6.02 0.64 9.27
C LEU A 157 4.62 0.06 9.20
N LEU A 158 4.46 -0.92 8.30
CA LEU A 158 3.25 -1.72 8.18
C LEU A 158 3.61 -3.19 8.37
N VAL A 159 2.64 -3.93 8.88
CA VAL A 159 2.65 -5.39 8.90
C VAL A 159 1.48 -5.92 8.10
N GLY A 160 1.62 -7.07 7.50
CA GLY A 160 0.57 -7.61 6.66
C GLY A 160 0.70 -9.08 6.36
N ILE A 161 -0.25 -9.54 5.57
CA ILE A 161 -0.31 -10.90 5.06
C ILE A 161 -0.56 -10.88 3.55
N LYS A 162 0.01 -11.87 2.87
CA LYS A 162 -0.25 -12.17 1.47
C LYS A 162 -0.81 -13.57 1.36
N ILE A 163 -1.93 -13.70 0.71
CA ILE A 163 -2.66 -14.95 0.53
C ILE A 163 -2.59 -15.33 -0.95
N PRO A 164 -1.99 -16.48 -1.30
CA PRO A 164 -1.93 -16.97 -2.69
C PRO A 164 -3.31 -17.42 -3.16
N PHE A 165 -3.59 -17.29 -4.46
CA PHE A 165 -4.81 -17.80 -5.08
C PHE A 165 -4.66 -18.18 -6.55
#